data_082054e6c1993cbd20c4806a494f6221
#
_entry.id   082054e6c1993cbd20c4806a494f6221
#
_cell.length_a   1.000
_cell.length_b   1.000
_cell.length_c   1.000
_cell.angle_alpha   90.00
_cell.angle_beta   90.00
_cell.angle_gamma   90.00
#
_symmetry.space_group_name_H-M   'P 1'
#
loop_
_entity.id
_entity.type
_entity.pdbx_description
1 polymer ?
#
loop_
_entity_poly.entity_id
_entity_poly.type
_entity_poly.pdbx_seq_one_letter_code
_entity_poly.pdbx_strand_id
1 'polypeptide(L)'
;MKGTSYSSSVYLEEISSIISKMPKADFYVLEKTGLSIQNSSLFPILLHFHIMEAMLYALLNKTFAQEGQHQVLSINRNAVGKHFELMIGDSRTSGKELVKQFLFDSVLKANPRVFFPSDKIVRYRQMFLSTELQRVEELYDSLLQAVAFYELAVFDSEP
;
A
#
# COMPACT_ATOMS: atom_id res chain seq x y z
N MET A 1 -29.23 -4.88 -16.33
CA MET A 1 -28.01 -4.54 -15.58
C MET A 1 -28.25 -3.18 -14.95
N LYS A 2 -28.43 -3.10 -13.64
CA LYS A 2 -28.52 -1.81 -12.93
C LYS A 2 -27.11 -1.25 -12.85
N GLY A 3 -26.83 -0.20 -13.59
CA GLY A 3 -25.60 0.53 -13.46
C GLY A 3 -25.51 1.07 -12.03
N THR A 4 -24.54 0.63 -11.27
CA THR A 4 -24.19 1.20 -9.99
C THR A 4 -23.70 2.63 -10.27
N SER A 5 -24.57 3.60 -10.07
CA SER A 5 -24.20 5.02 -10.08
C SER A 5 -23.35 5.24 -8.83
N TYR A 6 -22.04 5.34 -8.99
CA TYR A 6 -21.14 5.72 -7.92
C TYR A 6 -21.31 7.22 -7.64
N SER A 7 -22.14 7.55 -6.68
CA SER A 7 -22.27 8.93 -6.21
C SER A 7 -21.17 9.27 -5.20
N SER A 8 -20.82 10.55 -5.10
CA SER A 8 -19.81 11.02 -4.14
C SER A 8 -20.15 10.68 -2.69
N SER A 9 -21.45 10.60 -2.36
CA SER A 9 -21.92 10.19 -1.02
C SER A 9 -21.58 8.73 -0.70
N VAL A 10 -21.72 7.82 -1.67
CA VAL A 10 -21.35 6.41 -1.50
C VAL A 10 -19.86 6.27 -1.23
N TYR A 11 -19.02 6.98 -1.99
CA TYR A 11 -17.58 6.98 -1.71
C TYR A 11 -17.26 7.51 -0.32
N LEU A 12 -17.90 8.60 0.09
CA LEU A 12 -17.67 9.18 1.41
C LEU A 12 -18.05 8.20 2.53
N GLU A 13 -19.17 7.53 2.43
CA GLU A 13 -19.62 6.55 3.41
C GLU A 13 -18.69 5.34 3.51
N GLU A 14 -18.34 4.77 2.36
CA GLU A 14 -17.43 3.61 2.28
C GLU A 14 -16.04 3.93 2.83
N ILE A 15 -15.43 5.03 2.40
CA ILE A 15 -14.10 5.41 2.84
C ILE A 15 -14.10 5.82 4.32
N SER A 16 -15.12 6.53 4.78
CA SER A 16 -15.27 6.87 6.20
C SER A 16 -15.40 5.63 7.08
N SER A 17 -16.16 4.64 6.62
CA SER A 17 -16.28 3.35 7.31
C SER A 17 -14.95 2.60 7.39
N ILE A 18 -14.14 2.63 6.34
CA ILE A 18 -12.82 2.02 6.33
C ILE A 18 -11.89 2.74 7.31
N ILE A 19 -11.80 4.07 7.24
CA ILE A 19 -10.93 4.87 8.11
C ILE A 19 -11.29 4.69 9.58
N SER A 20 -12.57 4.61 9.93
CA SER A 20 -13.01 4.40 11.32
C SER A 20 -12.53 3.08 11.93
N LYS A 21 -12.20 2.10 11.09
CA LYS A 21 -11.70 0.78 11.49
C LYS A 21 -10.18 0.64 11.37
N MET A 22 -9.52 1.62 10.76
CA MET A 22 -8.06 1.58 10.59
C MET A 22 -7.36 1.83 11.92
N PRO A 23 -6.25 1.14 12.19
CA PRO A 23 -5.39 1.47 13.32
C PRO A 23 -4.77 2.85 13.13
N LYS A 24 -4.55 3.56 14.23
CA LYS A 24 -3.82 4.82 14.22
C LYS A 24 -2.35 4.56 13.88
N ALA A 25 -1.77 5.42 13.06
CA ALA A 25 -0.38 5.37 12.66
C ALA A 25 0.21 6.79 12.59
N ASP A 26 1.51 6.91 12.73
CA ASP A 26 2.22 8.18 12.57
C ASP A 26 2.30 8.59 11.10
N PHE A 27 2.39 7.60 10.21
CA PHE A 27 2.45 7.79 8.77
C PHE A 27 1.43 6.91 8.05
N TYR A 28 0.70 7.51 7.13
CA TYR A 28 -0.16 6.81 6.17
C TYR A 28 0.46 6.99 4.79
N VAL A 29 0.92 5.91 4.20
CA VAL A 29 1.57 5.93 2.88
C VAL A 29 0.63 5.37 1.84
N LEU A 30 0.18 6.23 0.93
CA LEU A 30 -0.73 5.87 -0.14
C LEU A 30 0.05 5.63 -1.44
N GLU A 31 -0.37 4.63 -2.21
CA GLU A 31 0.12 4.47 -3.56
C GLU A 31 -0.45 5.58 -4.45
N LYS A 32 0.42 6.31 -5.13
CA LYS A 32 0.00 7.35 -6.07
C LYS A 32 -0.52 6.71 -7.34
N THR A 33 -1.79 6.98 -7.66
CA THR A 33 -2.42 6.51 -8.89
C THR A 33 -1.87 7.29 -10.08
N GLY A 34 -1.24 6.58 -11.04
CA GLY A 34 -0.80 7.18 -12.31
C GLY A 34 -1.97 7.32 -13.27
N LEU A 35 -2.22 8.53 -13.78
CA LEU A 35 -3.10 8.72 -14.94
C LEU A 35 -2.28 8.51 -16.21
N SER A 36 -2.44 7.36 -16.85
CA SER A 36 -2.06 7.20 -18.25
C SER A 36 -3.29 7.40 -19.13
N ILE A 37 -3.35 8.52 -19.83
CA ILE A 37 -4.46 8.89 -20.73
C ILE A 37 -4.40 8.10 -22.05
N GLN A 38 -3.44 7.22 -22.23
CA GLN A 38 -3.21 6.51 -23.49
C GLN A 38 -4.34 5.52 -23.86
N ASN A 39 -5.21 5.17 -22.93
CA ASN A 39 -6.35 4.31 -23.21
C ASN A 39 -7.65 4.92 -22.71
N SER A 40 -8.39 5.56 -23.61
CA SER A 40 -9.66 6.23 -23.30
C SER A 40 -10.74 5.31 -22.73
N SER A 41 -10.67 4.02 -23.00
CA SER A 41 -11.61 3.01 -22.46
C SER A 41 -11.42 2.76 -20.96
N LEU A 42 -10.22 3.00 -20.42
CA LEU A 42 -9.90 2.87 -19.00
C LEU A 42 -10.11 4.17 -18.19
N PHE A 43 -10.37 5.28 -18.88
CA PHE A 43 -10.53 6.58 -18.23
C PHE A 43 -11.56 6.61 -17.10
N PRO A 44 -12.77 6.04 -17.25
CA PRO A 44 -13.75 6.00 -16.15
C PRO A 44 -13.23 5.26 -14.91
N ILE A 45 -12.47 4.19 -15.09
CA ILE A 45 -11.89 3.40 -14.01
C ILE A 45 -10.78 4.21 -13.31
N LEU A 46 -9.90 4.83 -14.09
CA LEU A 46 -8.82 5.67 -13.58
C LEU A 46 -9.35 6.88 -12.81
N LEU A 47 -10.41 7.53 -13.34
CA LEU A 47 -11.08 8.63 -12.65
C LEU A 47 -11.64 8.18 -11.29
N HIS A 48 -12.24 7.01 -11.25
CA HIS A 48 -12.75 6.39 -10.04
C HIS A 48 -11.65 6.22 -8.97
N PHE A 49 -10.50 5.66 -9.34
CA PHE A 49 -9.36 5.52 -8.43
C PHE A 49 -8.83 6.88 -7.94
N HIS A 50 -8.79 7.87 -8.80
CA HIS A 50 -8.37 9.23 -8.41
C HIS A 50 -9.32 9.89 -7.42
N ILE A 51 -10.62 9.72 -7.59
CA ILE A 51 -11.61 10.21 -6.64
C ILE A 51 -11.44 9.53 -5.29
N MET A 52 -11.26 8.22 -5.28
CA MET A 52 -11.02 7.47 -4.04
C MET A 52 -9.73 7.92 -3.35
N GLU A 53 -8.64 8.07 -4.09
CA GLU A 53 -7.36 8.54 -3.58
C GLU A 53 -7.48 9.93 -2.94
N ALA A 54 -8.11 10.87 -3.64
CA ALA A 54 -8.33 12.24 -3.14
C ALA A 54 -9.18 12.27 -1.87
N MET A 55 -10.27 11.50 -1.83
CA MET A 55 -11.13 11.39 -0.64
C MET A 55 -10.40 10.73 0.53
N LEU A 56 -9.66 9.66 0.28
CA LEU A 56 -8.88 8.97 1.30
C LEU A 56 -7.84 9.91 1.91
N TYR A 57 -7.11 10.64 1.07
CA TYR A 57 -6.12 11.62 1.50
C TYR A 57 -6.76 12.72 2.37
N ALA A 58 -7.86 13.32 1.91
CA ALA A 58 -8.56 14.38 2.63
C ALA A 58 -9.14 13.91 3.97
N LEU A 59 -9.76 12.73 4.00
CA LEU A 59 -10.39 12.20 5.20
C LEU A 59 -9.36 11.70 6.23
N LEU A 60 -8.26 11.11 5.81
CA LEU A 60 -7.16 10.74 6.71
C LEU A 60 -6.57 11.99 7.37
N ASN A 61 -6.26 13.02 6.58
CA ASN A 61 -5.75 14.27 7.14
C ASN A 61 -6.74 14.91 8.11
N LYS A 62 -8.03 14.96 7.77
CA LYS A 62 -9.04 15.56 8.63
C LYS A 62 -9.24 14.76 9.93
N THR A 63 -9.32 13.44 9.84
CA THR A 63 -9.64 12.58 10.97
C THR A 63 -8.53 12.58 12.00
N PHE A 64 -7.28 12.56 11.57
CA PHE A 64 -6.12 12.43 12.45
C PHE A 64 -5.41 13.75 12.75
N ALA A 65 -5.73 14.85 12.07
CA ALA A 65 -5.13 16.17 12.30
C ALA A 65 -5.34 16.71 13.71
N GLN A 66 -6.41 16.31 14.40
CA GLN A 66 -6.73 16.74 15.75
C GLN A 66 -6.00 15.95 16.85
N GLU A 67 -5.39 14.80 16.52
CA GLU A 67 -4.83 13.88 17.49
C GLU A 67 -3.30 13.89 17.56
N GLY A 68 -2.64 14.82 16.86
CA GLY A 68 -1.19 14.96 16.89
C GLY A 68 -0.53 14.82 15.49
N GLN A 69 0.74 14.50 15.49
CA GLN A 69 1.58 14.50 14.30
C GLN A 69 1.32 13.28 13.40
N HIS A 70 0.31 13.36 12.56
CA HIS A 70 0.11 12.37 11.50
C HIS A 70 0.49 12.96 10.15
N GLN A 71 1.13 12.17 9.33
CA GLN A 71 1.44 12.55 7.96
C GLN A 71 0.83 11.54 6.98
N VAL A 72 0.21 12.07 5.94
CA VAL A 72 -0.29 11.30 4.82
C VAL A 72 0.59 11.61 3.62
N LEU A 73 1.27 10.61 3.11
CA LEU A 73 2.25 10.72 2.05
C LEU A 73 1.85 9.82 0.88
N SER A 74 2.30 10.17 -0.30
CA SER A 74 2.07 9.36 -1.50
C SER A 74 3.39 8.87 -2.06
N ILE A 75 3.44 7.60 -2.44
CA ILE A 75 4.61 6.98 -3.07
C ILE A 75 4.24 6.43 -4.44
N ASN A 76 5.17 6.54 -5.39
CA ASN A 76 4.97 5.99 -6.73
C ASN A 76 5.27 4.49 -6.73
N ARG A 77 4.35 3.68 -7.26
CA ARG A 77 4.50 2.23 -7.38
C ARG A 77 5.77 1.81 -8.14
N ASN A 78 6.11 2.53 -9.20
CA ASN A 78 7.31 2.25 -9.98
C ASN A 78 8.59 2.60 -9.21
N ALA A 79 8.57 3.60 -8.34
CA ALA A 79 9.70 3.91 -7.47
C ALA A 79 9.96 2.76 -6.49
N VAL A 80 8.90 2.19 -5.90
CA VAL A 80 9.00 0.99 -5.06
C VAL A 80 9.53 -0.20 -5.86
N GLY A 81 9.02 -0.41 -7.07
CA GLY A 81 9.49 -1.47 -7.96
C GLY A 81 10.97 -1.35 -8.34
N LYS A 82 11.44 -0.13 -8.63
CA LYS A 82 12.86 0.14 -8.91
C LYS A 82 13.74 -0.10 -7.68
N HIS A 83 13.29 0.34 -6.51
CA HIS A 83 14.02 0.16 -5.25
C HIS A 83 14.31 -1.32 -4.94
N PHE A 84 13.38 -2.20 -5.26
CA PHE A 84 13.52 -3.65 -5.06
C PHE A 84 13.94 -4.42 -6.31
N GLU A 85 14.31 -3.75 -7.39
CA GLU A 85 14.70 -4.39 -8.67
C GLU A 85 13.58 -5.30 -9.26
N LEU A 86 12.33 -4.92 -9.03
CA LEU A 86 11.15 -5.66 -9.50
C LEU A 86 10.61 -5.16 -10.85
N MET A 87 11.40 -4.40 -11.61
CA MET A 87 10.98 -3.86 -12.90
C MET A 87 11.52 -4.71 -14.05
N ILE A 88 10.66 -5.00 -15.01
CA ILE A 88 11.02 -5.55 -16.32
C ILE A 88 10.52 -4.55 -17.37
N GLY A 89 11.42 -3.74 -17.93
CA GLY A 89 11.05 -2.58 -18.74
C GLY A 89 10.22 -1.61 -17.90
N ASP A 90 9.04 -1.23 -18.39
CA ASP A 90 8.10 -0.35 -17.69
C ASP A 90 7.09 -1.08 -16.80
N SER A 91 7.17 -2.40 -16.75
CA SER A 91 6.24 -3.23 -15.99
C SER A 91 6.85 -3.71 -14.68
N ARG A 92 6.07 -3.61 -13.60
CA ARG A 92 6.44 -4.16 -12.29
C ARG A 92 6.03 -5.62 -12.19
N THR A 93 6.96 -6.46 -11.73
CA THR A 93 6.71 -7.87 -11.42
C THR A 93 6.13 -8.05 -10.02
N SER A 94 5.61 -9.24 -9.72
CA SER A 94 5.11 -9.58 -8.38
C SER A 94 6.21 -9.52 -7.32
N GLY A 95 5.89 -8.99 -6.16
CA GLY A 95 6.76 -8.98 -4.99
C GLY A 95 6.75 -10.27 -4.17
N LYS A 96 6.04 -11.30 -4.61
CA LYS A 96 5.82 -12.54 -3.87
C LYS A 96 7.11 -13.21 -3.38
N GLU A 97 8.07 -13.40 -4.27
CA GLU A 97 9.31 -14.09 -3.92
C GLU A 97 10.17 -13.27 -2.95
N LEU A 98 10.17 -11.95 -3.09
CA LEU A 98 10.86 -11.05 -2.17
C LEU A 98 10.23 -11.09 -0.77
N VAL A 99 8.92 -11.09 -0.67
CA VAL A 99 8.21 -11.20 0.63
C VAL A 99 8.46 -12.56 1.27
N LYS A 100 8.47 -13.63 0.50
CA LYS A 100 8.89 -14.96 1.00
C LYS A 100 10.30 -14.91 1.57
N GLN A 101 11.23 -14.26 0.86
CA GLN A 101 12.61 -14.10 1.31
C GLN A 101 12.68 -13.33 2.63
N PHE A 102 11.90 -12.25 2.79
CA PHE A 102 11.83 -11.50 4.05
C PHE A 102 11.32 -12.37 5.22
N LEU A 103 10.28 -13.17 4.99
CA LEU A 103 9.76 -14.08 6.00
C LEU A 103 10.78 -15.15 6.41
N PHE A 104 11.53 -15.66 5.46
CA PHE A 104 12.56 -16.66 5.68
C PHE A 104 13.77 -16.07 6.43
N ASP A 105 14.27 -14.94 5.95
CA ASP A 105 15.40 -14.24 6.54
C ASP A 105 15.12 -13.78 7.97
N SER A 106 13.88 -13.38 8.26
CA SER A 106 13.46 -12.97 9.60
C SER A 106 13.66 -14.04 10.68
N VAL A 107 13.67 -15.31 10.28
CA VAL A 107 13.89 -16.43 11.20
C VAL A 107 15.36 -16.85 11.24
N LEU A 108 16.07 -16.78 10.12
CA LEU A 108 17.40 -17.36 9.97
C LEU A 108 18.53 -16.36 10.17
N LYS A 109 18.31 -15.08 9.87
CA LYS A 109 19.35 -14.06 9.95
C LYS A 109 19.33 -13.34 11.29
N ALA A 110 20.50 -13.03 11.84
CA ALA A 110 20.64 -12.23 13.03
C ALA A 110 20.16 -10.78 12.82
N ASN A 111 20.42 -10.22 11.62
CA ASN A 111 20.00 -8.89 11.22
C ASN A 111 19.22 -8.95 9.89
N PRO A 112 17.95 -9.34 9.94
CA PRO A 112 17.13 -9.39 8.74
C PRO A 112 16.75 -7.97 8.28
N ARG A 113 16.59 -7.78 6.98
CA ARG A 113 16.10 -6.50 6.42
C ARG A 113 14.70 -6.14 6.92
N VAL A 114 13.84 -7.15 7.08
CA VAL A 114 12.51 -7.02 7.67
C VAL A 114 12.38 -8.05 8.78
N PHE A 115 12.07 -7.60 9.98
CA PHE A 115 11.86 -8.45 11.14
C PHE A 115 10.37 -8.66 11.39
N PHE A 116 9.96 -9.91 11.45
CA PHE A 116 8.62 -10.32 11.88
C PHE A 116 8.68 -10.91 13.29
N PRO A 117 7.89 -10.39 14.25
CA PRO A 117 7.87 -10.93 15.60
C PRO A 117 7.59 -12.43 15.64
N SER A 118 8.34 -13.17 16.45
CA SER A 118 8.26 -14.63 16.51
C SER A 118 6.87 -15.17 16.91
N ASP A 119 6.16 -14.43 17.75
CA ASP A 119 4.80 -14.74 18.17
C ASP A 119 3.75 -14.55 17.05
N LYS A 120 4.08 -13.78 15.99
CA LYS A 120 3.18 -13.45 14.89
C LYS A 120 3.59 -14.03 13.54
N ILE A 121 4.80 -14.58 13.44
CA ILE A 121 5.36 -15.02 12.14
C ILE A 121 4.52 -16.12 11.47
N VAL A 122 3.91 -17.00 12.25
CA VAL A 122 3.02 -18.06 11.72
C VAL A 122 1.81 -17.42 11.05
N ARG A 123 1.21 -16.41 11.67
CA ARG A 123 0.07 -15.66 11.11
C ARG A 123 0.46 -14.92 9.84
N TYR A 124 1.62 -14.26 9.83
CA TYR A 124 2.11 -13.56 8.63
C TYR A 124 2.41 -14.53 7.49
N ARG A 125 3.01 -15.68 7.78
CA ARG A 125 3.21 -16.73 6.77
C ARG A 125 1.89 -17.22 6.18
N GLN A 126 0.91 -17.50 6.99
CA GLN A 126 -0.43 -17.88 6.53
C GLN A 126 -1.04 -16.79 5.63
N MET A 127 -0.94 -15.54 6.03
CA MET A 127 -1.49 -14.41 5.29
C MET A 127 -0.80 -14.20 3.94
N PHE A 128 0.54 -14.21 3.90
CA PHE A 128 1.30 -13.94 2.68
C PHE A 128 1.48 -15.15 1.76
N LEU A 129 1.43 -16.36 2.28
CA LEU A 129 1.66 -17.58 1.50
C LEU A 129 0.37 -18.34 1.18
N SER A 130 -0.78 -17.87 1.64
CA SER A 130 -2.08 -18.49 1.34
C SER A 130 -2.41 -18.32 -0.16
N THR A 131 -2.73 -19.43 -0.79
CA THR A 131 -3.27 -19.44 -2.15
C THR A 131 -4.77 -19.13 -2.21
N GLU A 132 -5.43 -19.06 -1.06
CA GLU A 132 -6.89 -18.87 -0.94
C GLU A 132 -7.30 -17.40 -0.93
N LEU A 133 -6.38 -16.48 -0.66
CA LEU A 133 -6.66 -15.05 -0.65
C LEU A 133 -6.65 -14.48 -2.07
N GLN A 134 -7.79 -13.96 -2.50
CA GLN A 134 -7.97 -13.36 -3.83
C GLN A 134 -7.16 -12.07 -4.06
N ARG A 135 -6.62 -11.46 -2.98
CA ARG A 135 -5.92 -10.17 -3.02
C ARG A 135 -4.55 -10.20 -2.33
N VAL A 136 -3.84 -11.29 -2.51
CA VAL A 136 -2.52 -11.45 -1.88
C VAL A 136 -1.46 -10.51 -2.48
N GLU A 137 -1.60 -10.13 -3.76
CA GLU A 137 -0.68 -9.19 -4.43
C GLU A 137 -0.73 -7.80 -3.77
N GLU A 138 -1.90 -7.32 -3.38
CA GLU A 138 -2.03 -6.03 -2.68
C GLU A 138 -1.37 -6.06 -1.30
N LEU A 139 -1.34 -7.21 -0.64
CA LEU A 139 -0.62 -7.39 0.62
C LEU A 139 0.89 -7.33 0.41
N TYR A 140 1.42 -7.98 -0.64
CA TYR A 140 2.83 -7.86 -0.99
C TYR A 140 3.20 -6.41 -1.31
N ASP A 141 2.40 -5.76 -2.13
CA ASP A 141 2.62 -4.37 -2.52
C ASP A 141 2.59 -3.42 -1.31
N SER A 142 1.66 -3.60 -0.38
CA SER A 142 1.57 -2.80 0.83
C SER A 142 2.79 -2.97 1.74
N LEU A 143 3.27 -4.20 1.93
CA LEU A 143 4.46 -4.47 2.71
C LEU A 143 5.71 -3.83 2.07
N LEU A 144 5.90 -4.04 0.77
CA LEU A 144 7.04 -3.50 0.04
C LEU A 144 7.03 -1.97 0.02
N GLN A 145 5.85 -1.37 -0.10
CA GLN A 145 5.67 0.08 -0.01
C GLN A 145 6.09 0.62 1.36
N ALA A 146 5.71 -0.05 2.44
CA ALA A 146 6.11 0.34 3.79
C ALA A 146 7.63 0.21 3.99
N VAL A 147 8.23 -0.88 3.55
CA VAL A 147 9.69 -1.10 3.64
C VAL A 147 10.44 -0.06 2.82
N ALA A 148 10.03 0.19 1.56
CA ALA A 148 10.63 1.20 0.71
C ALA A 148 10.54 2.61 1.32
N PHE A 149 9.40 2.94 1.92
CA PHE A 149 9.22 4.23 2.61
C PHE A 149 10.24 4.40 3.73
N TYR A 150 10.41 3.41 4.60
CA TYR A 150 11.40 3.50 5.67
C TYR A 150 12.83 3.61 5.13
N GLU A 151 13.19 2.82 4.15
CA GLU A 151 14.54 2.83 3.59
C GLU A 151 14.87 4.10 2.81
N LEU A 152 13.91 4.66 2.07
CA LEU A 152 14.13 5.84 1.22
C LEU A 152 13.86 7.17 1.93
N ALA A 153 12.95 7.21 2.87
CA ALA A 153 12.51 8.48 3.48
C ALA A 153 12.92 8.65 4.92
N VAL A 154 13.15 7.56 5.66
CA VAL A 154 13.49 7.62 7.08
C VAL A 154 14.99 7.38 7.28
N PHE A 155 15.55 6.32 6.70
CA PHE A 155 16.97 5.98 6.92
C PHE A 155 17.93 6.74 6.01
N ASP A 156 17.52 7.13 4.81
CA ASP A 156 18.36 7.88 3.86
C ASP A 156 18.48 9.39 4.22
N SER A 157 17.68 9.83 5.20
CA SER A 157 17.73 11.22 5.71
C SER A 157 18.62 11.42 6.93
N GLU A 158 19.33 10.40 7.39
CA GLU A 158 20.39 10.60 8.38
C GLU A 158 21.67 11.06 7.68
N PRO A 159 22.24 12.23 8.10
CA PRO A 159 23.46 12.77 7.50
C PRO A 159 24.71 11.93 7.82
#